data_50d16fe3a5d6877995f07f02f90b32ab
#
_entry.id   50d16fe3a5d6877995f07f02f90b32ab
#
_cell.length_a   1.000
_cell.length_b   1.000
_cell.length_c   1.000
_cell.angle_alpha   90.00
_cell.angle_beta   90.00
_cell.angle_gamma   90.00
#
_symmetry.space_group_name_H-M   'P 1'
#
loop_
_entity.id
_entity.type
_entity.pdbx_description
1 polymer ?
#
loop_
_entity_poly.entity_id
_entity_poly.type
_entity_poly.pdbx_seq_one_letter_code
_entity_poly.pdbx_strand_id
1 'polypeptide(L)'
;LDYYDTSEIVNKIESCFSGTLGYLCAELEKGERRFSEILIDAKNMGYTEPHPKDDLNGLDVARKLIICARTFGHNVSMPDVELEGFIDESFLNIDDVDDFMESVKGADQEIKDKVDSAKARGKTLRYVANFSLGENGNSTFKVGLKEVLPDSPLGTLKGSSNKVIVETDIFNG
;
A
#
# COMPACT_ATOMS: atom_id res chain seq x y z
N LEU A 1 11.71 3.09 -19.06
CA LEU A 1 12.62 2.34 -19.93
C LEU A 1 13.89 3.13 -20.25
N ASP A 2 13.83 4.47 -20.20
CA ASP A 2 15.00 5.32 -20.45
C ASP A 2 16.12 5.15 -19.40
N TYR A 3 15.78 4.70 -18.18
CA TYR A 3 16.76 4.38 -17.11
C TYR A 3 17.72 3.23 -17.50
N TYR A 4 17.27 2.30 -18.33
CA TYR A 4 18.10 1.19 -18.80
C TYR A 4 19.21 1.68 -19.76
N ASP A 5 18.91 2.74 -20.53
CA ASP A 5 19.83 3.32 -21.50
C ASP A 5 20.82 4.32 -20.86
N THR A 6 20.50 4.85 -19.68
CA THR A 6 21.36 5.81 -18.95
C THR A 6 22.31 5.16 -17.97
N SER A 7 22.20 3.84 -17.73
CA SER A 7 22.99 3.09 -16.72
C SER A 7 22.79 3.60 -15.28
N GLU A 8 21.72 4.32 -15.02
CA GLU A 8 21.39 4.77 -13.66
C GLU A 8 21.02 3.59 -12.75
N ILE A 9 21.45 3.67 -11.50
CA ILE A 9 21.10 2.70 -10.48
C ILE A 9 19.89 3.21 -9.70
N VAL A 10 18.81 2.42 -9.71
CA VAL A 10 17.62 2.72 -8.90
C VAL A 10 17.91 2.32 -7.46
N ASN A 11 17.96 3.31 -6.57
CA ASN A 11 18.26 3.14 -5.16
C ASN A 11 16.98 2.91 -4.33
N LYS A 12 15.87 3.51 -4.78
CA LYS A 12 14.61 3.42 -4.04
C LYS A 12 13.40 3.54 -4.95
N ILE A 13 12.35 2.80 -4.62
CA ILE A 13 11.02 2.96 -5.18
C ILE A 13 10.04 3.05 -4.01
N GLU A 14 9.22 4.09 -3.99
CA GLU A 14 8.07 4.19 -3.10
C GLU A 14 6.82 4.43 -3.94
N SER A 15 5.76 3.65 -3.70
CA SER A 15 4.55 3.79 -4.52
C SER A 15 3.28 3.39 -3.79
N CYS A 16 2.18 4.02 -4.21
CA CYS A 16 0.82 3.58 -3.95
C CYS A 16 0.27 3.02 -5.27
N PHE A 17 0.13 1.69 -5.37
CA PHE A 17 -0.22 0.98 -6.59
C PHE A 17 -1.69 0.53 -6.67
N SER A 18 -2.46 0.70 -5.59
CA SER A 18 -3.85 0.24 -5.51
C SER A 18 -4.80 1.42 -5.35
N GLY A 19 -5.73 1.55 -6.30
CA GLY A 19 -6.80 2.55 -6.24
C GLY A 19 -7.74 2.29 -5.07
N THR A 20 -8.10 1.03 -4.81
CA THR A 20 -8.94 0.61 -3.69
C THR A 20 -8.32 1.02 -2.36
N LEU A 21 -7.06 0.59 -2.09
CA LEU A 21 -6.39 0.88 -0.84
C LEU A 21 -6.08 2.37 -0.68
N GLY A 22 -5.83 3.08 -1.79
CA GLY A 22 -5.71 4.54 -1.81
C GLY A 22 -6.99 5.22 -1.36
N TYR A 23 -8.14 4.79 -1.89
CA TYR A 23 -9.45 5.29 -1.49
C TYR A 23 -9.71 5.04 0.00
N LEU A 24 -9.47 3.82 0.49
CA LEU A 24 -9.64 3.49 1.91
C LEU A 24 -8.79 4.40 2.80
N CYS A 25 -7.51 4.57 2.49
CA CYS A 25 -6.63 5.46 3.25
C CYS A 25 -7.12 6.93 3.25
N ALA A 26 -7.56 7.43 2.08
CA ALA A 26 -8.05 8.81 1.95
C ALA A 26 -9.33 9.07 2.75
N GLU A 27 -10.26 8.09 2.81
CA GLU A 27 -11.48 8.21 3.61
C GLU A 27 -11.19 8.08 5.12
N LEU A 28 -10.32 7.14 5.51
CA LEU A 28 -9.88 6.99 6.91
C LEU A 28 -9.17 8.25 7.45
N GLU A 29 -8.42 8.95 6.60
CA GLU A 29 -7.75 10.21 6.95
C GLU A 29 -8.74 11.29 7.41
N LYS A 30 -9.96 11.32 6.88
CA LYS A 30 -11.01 12.25 7.30
C LYS A 30 -11.45 11.99 8.75
N GLY A 31 -11.43 10.74 9.20
CA GLY A 31 -11.73 10.35 10.58
C GLY A 31 -13.21 10.37 10.94
N GLU A 32 -14.09 10.44 9.93
CA GLU A 32 -15.53 10.60 10.11
C GLU A 32 -16.27 9.26 10.19
N ARG A 33 -15.64 8.19 9.68
CA ARG A 33 -16.28 6.90 9.41
C ARG A 33 -15.41 5.72 9.84
N ARG A 34 -16.06 4.58 10.13
CA ARG A 34 -15.38 3.33 10.43
C ARG A 34 -14.84 2.68 9.17
N PHE A 35 -13.80 1.89 9.32
CA PHE A 35 -13.19 1.16 8.20
C PHE A 35 -14.21 0.26 7.47
N SER A 36 -15.02 -0.51 8.21
CA SER A 36 -16.03 -1.39 7.63
C SER A 36 -17.07 -0.64 6.78
N GLU A 37 -17.49 0.56 7.20
CA GLU A 37 -18.42 1.40 6.43
C GLU A 37 -17.80 1.91 5.13
N ILE A 38 -16.53 2.32 5.19
CA ILE A 38 -15.78 2.78 4.01
C ILE A 38 -15.58 1.63 3.02
N LEU A 39 -15.29 0.42 3.52
CA LEU A 39 -15.12 -0.77 2.67
C LEU A 39 -16.42 -1.18 1.98
N ILE A 40 -17.57 -1.11 2.68
CA ILE A 40 -18.90 -1.34 2.08
C ILE A 40 -19.15 -0.38 0.92
N ASP A 41 -18.84 0.91 1.12
CA ASP A 41 -19.02 1.89 0.06
C ASP A 41 -18.06 1.66 -1.11
N ALA A 42 -16.80 1.33 -0.85
CA ALA A 42 -15.84 0.99 -1.89
C ALA A 42 -16.35 -0.19 -2.74
N LYS A 43 -16.92 -1.22 -2.11
CA LYS A 43 -17.54 -2.36 -2.79
C LYS A 43 -18.73 -1.93 -3.63
N ASN A 44 -19.65 -1.15 -3.07
CA ASN A 44 -20.84 -0.68 -3.76
C ASN A 44 -20.51 0.23 -4.97
N MET A 45 -19.43 0.99 -4.89
CA MET A 45 -18.94 1.83 -5.98
C MET A 45 -18.11 1.06 -7.02
N GLY A 46 -17.87 -0.24 -6.82
CA GLY A 46 -17.10 -1.06 -7.75
C GLY A 46 -15.59 -0.78 -7.71
N TYR A 47 -15.07 -0.25 -6.62
CA TYR A 47 -13.62 -0.05 -6.43
C TYR A 47 -12.90 -1.33 -6.05
N THR A 48 -13.60 -2.27 -5.36
CA THR A 48 -12.99 -3.53 -4.94
C THR A 48 -13.11 -4.61 -6.01
N GLU A 49 -12.24 -5.60 -5.91
CA GLU A 49 -12.43 -6.90 -6.55
C GLU A 49 -13.75 -7.54 -6.07
N PRO A 50 -14.30 -8.55 -6.78
CA PRO A 50 -15.54 -9.24 -6.36
C PRO A 50 -15.52 -9.69 -4.91
N HIS A 51 -14.37 -10.18 -4.44
CA HIS A 51 -14.10 -10.43 -3.03
C HIS A 51 -13.11 -9.41 -2.49
N PRO A 52 -13.52 -8.47 -1.59
CA PRO A 52 -12.65 -7.40 -1.13
C PRO A 52 -11.36 -7.85 -0.42
N LYS A 53 -11.31 -9.10 0.09
CA LYS A 53 -10.06 -9.66 0.65
C LYS A 53 -8.90 -9.67 -0.34
N ASP A 54 -9.19 -9.78 -1.64
CA ASP A 54 -8.17 -9.82 -2.69
C ASP A 54 -7.46 -8.48 -2.85
N ASP A 55 -8.13 -7.37 -2.53
CA ASP A 55 -7.50 -6.06 -2.40
C ASP A 55 -6.73 -5.93 -1.08
N LEU A 56 -7.37 -6.35 0.03
CA LEU A 56 -6.86 -6.10 1.39
C LEU A 56 -5.64 -6.97 1.76
N ASN A 57 -5.43 -8.09 1.06
CA ASN A 57 -4.27 -8.96 1.28
C ASN A 57 -2.95 -8.37 0.76
N GLY A 58 -2.99 -7.32 -0.07
CA GLY A 58 -1.83 -6.62 -0.61
C GLY A 58 -1.03 -7.40 -1.67
N LEU A 59 -1.45 -8.60 -2.07
CA LEU A 59 -0.71 -9.44 -3.02
C LEU A 59 -0.55 -8.79 -4.40
N ASP A 60 -1.56 -8.07 -4.88
CA ASP A 60 -1.47 -7.34 -6.15
C ASP A 60 -0.43 -6.22 -6.08
N VAL A 61 -0.39 -5.49 -4.97
CA VAL A 61 0.61 -4.44 -4.72
C VAL A 61 2.02 -5.02 -4.66
N ALA A 62 2.20 -6.18 -4.00
CA ALA A 62 3.48 -6.89 -3.94
C ALA A 62 3.93 -7.37 -5.34
N ARG A 63 3.02 -7.91 -6.15
CA ARG A 63 3.33 -8.31 -7.54
C ARG A 63 3.78 -7.10 -8.38
N LYS A 64 3.12 -5.96 -8.25
CA LYS A 64 3.50 -4.73 -8.95
C LYS A 64 4.88 -4.24 -8.52
N LEU A 65 5.20 -4.27 -7.22
CA LEU A 65 6.54 -3.97 -6.73
C LEU A 65 7.61 -4.89 -7.34
N ILE A 66 7.34 -6.20 -7.38
CA ILE A 66 8.25 -7.20 -7.98
C ILE A 66 8.48 -6.89 -9.46
N ILE A 67 7.42 -6.57 -10.21
CA ILE A 67 7.53 -6.21 -11.63
C ILE A 67 8.41 -4.98 -11.81
N CYS A 68 8.19 -3.92 -11.02
CA CYS A 68 9.02 -2.72 -11.07
C CYS A 68 10.48 -3.03 -10.75
N ALA A 69 10.74 -3.72 -9.63
CA ALA A 69 12.10 -4.07 -9.22
C ALA A 69 12.85 -4.90 -10.28
N ARG A 70 12.17 -5.89 -10.88
CA ARG A 70 12.74 -6.72 -11.96
C ARG A 70 13.05 -5.90 -13.21
N THR A 71 12.21 -4.92 -13.55
CA THR A 71 12.44 -3.99 -14.66
C THR A 71 13.74 -3.22 -14.48
N PHE A 72 14.13 -2.94 -13.24
CA PHE A 72 15.39 -2.26 -12.89
C PHE A 72 16.54 -3.24 -12.59
N GLY A 73 16.41 -4.52 -12.96
CA GLY A 73 17.49 -5.50 -12.87
C GLY A 73 17.62 -6.21 -11.51
N HIS A 74 16.72 -5.96 -10.56
CA HIS A 74 16.75 -6.66 -9.27
C HIS A 74 16.10 -8.04 -9.37
N ASN A 75 16.83 -9.07 -8.90
CA ASN A 75 16.28 -10.43 -8.82
C ASN A 75 15.50 -10.57 -7.51
N VAL A 76 14.17 -10.55 -7.60
CA VAL A 76 13.25 -10.61 -6.46
C VAL A 76 12.06 -11.52 -6.78
N SER A 77 11.56 -12.23 -5.76
CA SER A 77 10.39 -13.10 -5.81
C SER A 77 9.46 -12.82 -4.63
N MET A 78 8.27 -13.40 -4.61
CA MET A 78 7.28 -13.14 -3.57
C MET A 78 7.80 -13.44 -2.14
N PRO A 79 8.56 -14.53 -1.88
CA PRO A 79 9.14 -14.79 -0.56
C PRO A 79 10.13 -13.73 -0.06
N ASP A 80 10.67 -12.91 -0.96
CA ASP A 80 11.63 -11.85 -0.60
C ASP A 80 10.92 -10.57 -0.17
N VAL A 81 9.58 -10.50 -0.33
CA VAL A 81 8.78 -9.33 0.01
C VAL A 81 8.21 -9.48 1.43
N GLU A 82 8.56 -8.56 2.31
CA GLU A 82 7.89 -8.38 3.60
C GLU A 82 6.50 -7.77 3.34
N LEU A 83 5.48 -8.63 3.32
CA LEU A 83 4.11 -8.26 2.99
C LEU A 83 3.26 -8.26 4.25
N GLU A 84 2.69 -7.10 4.57
CA GLU A 84 1.64 -6.92 5.58
C GLU A 84 0.34 -6.56 4.87
N GLY A 85 -0.74 -7.33 5.11
CA GLY A 85 -2.08 -7.00 4.63
C GLY A 85 -2.59 -5.67 5.20
N PHE A 86 -3.65 -5.13 4.62
CA PHE A 86 -4.28 -3.92 5.15
C PHE A 86 -4.92 -4.16 6.52
N ILE A 87 -5.43 -5.37 6.73
CA ILE A 87 -6.01 -5.88 7.97
C ILE A 87 -5.31 -7.18 8.37
N ASP A 88 -5.53 -7.63 9.60
CA ASP A 88 -4.96 -8.88 10.13
C ASP A 88 -5.33 -10.09 9.27
N GLU A 89 -4.38 -11.03 9.12
CA GLU A 89 -4.52 -12.23 8.28
C GLU A 89 -5.70 -13.11 8.70
N SER A 90 -6.09 -13.08 9.97
CA SER A 90 -7.23 -13.88 10.47
C SER A 90 -8.54 -13.55 9.75
N PHE A 91 -8.74 -12.31 9.31
CA PHE A 91 -9.89 -11.92 8.50
C PHE A 91 -9.80 -12.41 7.05
N LEU A 92 -8.59 -12.52 6.50
CA LEU A 92 -8.36 -12.84 5.09
C LEU A 92 -8.62 -14.31 4.73
N ASN A 93 -8.83 -15.17 5.72
CA ASN A 93 -9.11 -16.61 5.54
C ASN A 93 -10.60 -16.93 5.35
N ILE A 94 -11.47 -15.92 5.26
CA ILE A 94 -12.92 -16.10 5.07
C ILE A 94 -13.24 -16.04 3.58
N ASP A 95 -13.84 -17.13 3.05
CA ASP A 95 -14.12 -17.26 1.62
C ASP A 95 -15.48 -16.75 1.21
N ASP A 96 -16.47 -16.80 2.10
CA ASP A 96 -17.79 -16.21 1.83
C ASP A 96 -17.73 -14.70 1.96
N VAL A 97 -18.24 -13.98 0.96
CA VAL A 97 -18.16 -12.52 0.89
C VAL A 97 -18.98 -11.85 1.97
N ASP A 98 -20.17 -12.37 2.26
CA ASP A 98 -21.07 -11.76 3.25
C ASP A 98 -20.55 -11.99 4.67
N ASP A 99 -20.05 -13.20 4.95
CA ASP A 99 -19.38 -13.51 6.21
C ASP A 99 -18.11 -12.67 6.40
N PHE A 100 -17.32 -12.49 5.33
CA PHE A 100 -16.17 -11.62 5.34
C PHE A 100 -16.55 -10.17 5.67
N MET A 101 -17.56 -9.61 4.98
CA MET A 101 -18.00 -8.22 5.20
C MET A 101 -18.58 -8.01 6.61
N GLU A 102 -19.14 -9.05 7.23
CA GLU A 102 -19.55 -8.98 8.64
C GLU A 102 -18.34 -9.02 9.57
N SER A 103 -17.38 -9.91 9.30
CA SER A 103 -16.19 -10.11 10.14
C SER A 103 -15.28 -8.88 10.19
N VAL A 104 -15.13 -8.13 9.09
CA VAL A 104 -14.25 -6.96 9.02
C VAL A 104 -14.65 -5.83 9.96
N LYS A 105 -15.85 -5.83 10.50
CA LYS A 105 -16.25 -4.93 11.60
C LYS A 105 -15.36 -5.10 12.84
N GLY A 106 -14.81 -6.29 13.03
CA GLY A 106 -13.83 -6.57 14.08
C GLY A 106 -12.51 -5.83 13.93
N ALA A 107 -12.16 -5.42 12.71
CA ALA A 107 -10.95 -4.66 12.43
C ALA A 107 -11.10 -3.14 12.65
N ASP A 108 -12.33 -2.64 12.83
CA ASP A 108 -12.62 -1.20 12.93
C ASP A 108 -11.79 -0.50 14.02
N GLN A 109 -11.66 -1.12 15.20
CA GLN A 109 -10.94 -0.52 16.32
C GLN A 109 -9.43 -0.50 16.05
N GLU A 110 -8.85 -1.58 15.55
CA GLU A 110 -7.43 -1.65 15.23
C GLU A 110 -7.04 -0.61 14.18
N ILE A 111 -7.83 -0.51 13.11
CA ILE A 111 -7.59 0.48 12.04
C ILE A 111 -7.74 1.90 12.58
N LYS A 112 -8.74 2.15 13.42
CA LYS A 112 -8.91 3.44 14.08
C LYS A 112 -7.69 3.81 14.92
N ASP A 113 -7.17 2.89 15.71
CA ASP A 113 -6.01 3.11 16.57
C ASP A 113 -4.75 3.42 15.75
N LYS A 114 -4.55 2.73 14.62
CA LYS A 114 -3.47 3.02 13.67
C LYS A 114 -3.60 4.44 13.09
N VAL A 115 -4.81 4.84 12.68
CA VAL A 115 -5.07 6.20 12.15
C VAL A 115 -4.85 7.27 13.20
N ASP A 116 -5.40 7.11 14.40
CA ASP A 116 -5.28 8.07 15.49
C ASP A 116 -3.81 8.21 15.94
N SER A 117 -3.09 7.10 15.99
CA SER A 117 -1.66 7.07 16.31
C SER A 117 -0.83 7.84 15.26
N ALA A 118 -1.11 7.66 13.98
CA ALA A 118 -0.46 8.42 12.92
C ALA A 118 -0.77 9.92 13.03
N LYS A 119 -2.03 10.29 13.22
CA LYS A 119 -2.47 11.67 13.40
C LYS A 119 -1.82 12.34 14.62
N ALA A 120 -1.70 11.64 15.72
CA ALA A 120 -1.02 12.16 16.94
C ALA A 120 0.46 12.50 16.68
N ARG A 121 1.08 11.89 15.68
CA ARG A 121 2.44 12.17 15.20
C ARG A 121 2.50 13.16 14.04
N GLY A 122 1.38 13.80 13.68
CA GLY A 122 1.30 14.71 12.53
C GLY A 122 1.45 14.02 11.18
N LYS A 123 1.10 12.73 11.10
CA LYS A 123 1.23 11.92 9.89
C LYS A 123 -0.12 11.38 9.43
N THR A 124 -0.15 10.85 8.21
CA THR A 124 -1.28 10.12 7.65
C THR A 124 -0.84 8.73 7.21
N LEU A 125 -1.80 7.81 7.04
CA LEU A 125 -1.53 6.45 6.59
C LEU A 125 -1.67 6.35 5.07
N ARG A 126 -0.75 5.59 4.44
CA ARG A 126 -0.85 5.14 3.05
C ARG A 126 -0.46 3.68 2.98
N TYR A 127 -1.07 2.94 2.05
CA TYR A 127 -0.63 1.58 1.74
C TYR A 127 0.44 1.64 0.67
N VAL A 128 1.67 1.31 1.05
CA VAL A 128 2.87 1.63 0.29
C VAL A 128 3.63 0.36 -0.09
N ALA A 129 4.05 0.27 -1.34
CA ALA A 129 5.10 -0.62 -1.79
C ALA A 129 6.44 0.14 -1.75
N ASN A 130 7.43 -0.44 -1.09
CA ASN A 130 8.76 0.14 -0.93
C ASN A 130 9.84 -0.86 -1.36
N PHE A 131 10.73 -0.40 -2.22
CA PHE A 131 12.02 -1.02 -2.50
C PHE A 131 13.11 -0.05 -2.04
N SER A 132 14.15 -0.57 -1.41
CA SER A 132 15.35 0.20 -1.06
C SER A 132 16.59 -0.65 -1.25
N LEU A 133 17.58 -0.09 -1.93
CA LEU A 133 18.94 -0.65 -2.04
C LEU A 133 19.77 -0.15 -0.87
N GLY A 134 20.25 -1.07 -0.03
CA GLY A 134 21.13 -0.74 1.09
C GLY A 134 22.56 -0.53 0.67
N GLU A 135 23.35 0.16 1.49
CA GLU A 135 24.77 0.47 1.26
C GLU A 135 25.64 -0.78 1.00
N ASN A 136 25.24 -1.92 1.53
CA ASN A 136 25.92 -3.21 1.35
C ASN A 136 25.45 -3.98 0.11
N GLY A 137 24.66 -3.37 -0.76
CA GLY A 137 24.05 -4.01 -1.93
C GLY A 137 22.86 -4.93 -1.59
N ASN A 138 22.44 -5.02 -0.33
CA ASN A 138 21.27 -5.77 0.07
C ASN A 138 20.00 -4.97 -0.25
N SER A 139 19.08 -5.59 -0.97
CA SER A 139 17.79 -5.00 -1.30
C SER A 139 16.73 -5.38 -0.27
N THR A 140 15.84 -4.44 0.08
CA THR A 140 14.67 -4.69 0.91
C THR A 140 13.41 -4.39 0.12
N PHE A 141 12.40 -5.24 0.29
CA PHE A 141 11.10 -5.11 -0.37
C PHE A 141 10.01 -5.21 0.68
N LYS A 142 9.23 -4.15 0.84
CA LYS A 142 8.17 -4.08 1.85
C LYS A 142 6.87 -3.57 1.26
N VAL A 143 5.78 -4.17 1.68
CA VAL A 143 4.43 -3.74 1.31
C VAL A 143 3.57 -3.72 2.57
N GLY A 144 2.89 -2.61 2.83
CA GLY A 144 2.03 -2.48 4.00
C GLY A 144 1.60 -1.04 4.27
N LEU A 145 0.89 -0.85 5.37
CA LEU A 145 0.53 0.48 5.87
C LEU A 145 1.77 1.23 6.36
N LYS A 146 1.95 2.44 5.87
CA LYS A 146 3.06 3.33 6.22
C LYS A 146 2.55 4.70 6.64
N GLU A 147 3.15 5.23 7.70
CA GLU A 147 2.97 6.62 8.09
C GLU A 147 3.83 7.53 7.22
N VAL A 148 3.19 8.51 6.59
CA VAL A 148 3.84 9.50 5.75
C VAL A 148 3.47 10.92 6.20
N LEU A 149 4.34 11.89 5.89
CA LEU A 149 4.00 13.30 6.13
C LEU A 149 2.88 13.72 5.17
N PRO A 150 1.88 14.50 5.63
CA PRO A 150 0.74 14.90 4.80
C PRO A 150 1.14 15.71 3.55
N ASP A 151 2.25 16.46 3.63
CA ASP A 151 2.81 17.27 2.55
C ASP A 151 3.82 16.53 1.66
N SER A 152 4.13 15.27 2.00
CA SER A 152 5.01 14.43 1.17
C SER A 152 4.34 14.01 -0.14
N PRO A 153 5.11 13.59 -1.16
CA PRO A 153 4.55 13.15 -2.44
C PRO A 153 3.47 12.06 -2.31
N LEU A 154 3.61 11.11 -1.37
CA LEU A 154 2.58 10.10 -1.11
C LEU A 154 1.46 10.62 -0.22
N GLY A 155 1.76 11.50 0.74
CA GLY A 155 0.78 12.08 1.66
C GLY A 155 -0.26 12.94 0.94
N THR A 156 0.13 13.63 -0.11
CA THR A 156 -0.76 14.50 -0.92
C THR A 156 -1.72 13.74 -1.83
N LEU A 157 -1.59 12.41 -1.96
CA LEU A 157 -2.50 11.59 -2.76
C LEU A 157 -3.93 11.65 -2.24
N LYS A 158 -4.88 11.73 -3.17
CA LYS A 158 -6.32 11.79 -2.86
C LYS A 158 -7.09 10.74 -3.64
N GLY A 159 -8.13 10.20 -3.01
CA GLY A 159 -9.01 9.21 -3.61
C GLY A 159 -8.24 7.96 -4.06
N SER A 160 -8.53 7.49 -5.27
CA SER A 160 -7.94 6.29 -5.87
C SER A 160 -6.68 6.54 -6.71
N SER A 161 -6.05 7.71 -6.56
CA SER A 161 -4.87 8.06 -7.35
C SER A 161 -3.66 7.21 -6.98
N ASN A 162 -2.89 6.82 -8.00
CA ASN A 162 -1.63 6.11 -7.83
C ASN A 162 -0.43 7.06 -8.05
N LYS A 163 0.67 6.76 -7.37
CA LYS A 163 1.93 7.49 -7.54
C LYS A 163 3.12 6.55 -7.35
N VAL A 164 4.13 6.75 -8.17
CA VAL A 164 5.43 6.10 -8.05
C VAL A 164 6.49 7.18 -7.88
N ILE A 165 7.37 7.00 -6.91
CA ILE A 165 8.55 7.83 -6.66
C ILE A 165 9.75 6.92 -6.89
N VAL A 166 10.67 7.37 -7.72
CA VAL A 166 11.92 6.65 -8.02
C VAL A 166 13.09 7.53 -7.68
N GLU A 167 14.01 7.01 -6.87
CA GLU A 167 15.27 7.66 -6.57
C GLU A 167 16.40 6.85 -7.21
N THR A 168 17.25 7.52 -7.99
CA THR A 168 18.43 6.92 -8.60
C THR A 168 19.69 7.51 -7.99
N ASP A 169 20.87 7.06 -8.42
CA ASP A 169 22.16 7.65 -8.06
C ASP A 169 22.37 9.06 -8.65
N ILE A 170 21.59 9.42 -9.68
CA ILE A 170 21.70 10.71 -10.38
C ILE A 170 20.45 11.58 -10.14
N PHE A 171 19.27 10.97 -10.03
CA PHE A 171 17.98 11.66 -9.99
C PHE A 171 17.16 11.26 -8.76
N ASN A 172 16.57 12.26 -8.12
CA ASN A 172 15.64 12.10 -7.00
C ASN A 172 14.34 12.83 -7.34
N GLY A 173 13.31 12.10 -7.77
CA GLY A 173 12.05 12.66 -8.24
C GLY A 173 10.81 11.82 -7.99
#